data_e47f9b95a9450e0e1508e98813446d92
#
_entry.id   e47f9b95a9450e0e1508e98813446d92
#
_cell.length_a   1.000
_cell.length_b   1.000
_cell.length_c   1.000
_cell.angle_alpha   90.00
_cell.angle_beta   90.00
_cell.angle_gamma   90.00
#
_symmetry.space_group_name_H-M   'P 1'
#
loop_
_entity.id
_entity.type
_entity.pdbx_description
1 polymer ?
#
loop_
_entity_poly.entity_id
_entity_poly.type
_entity_poly.pdbx_seq_one_letter_code
_entity_poly.pdbx_strand_id
1 'polypeptide(L)'
;KPSYQRDEIEDNTYIDWLFAQISGKYPHIISRRPEIESGSPDAHMYTREFQWVYTKEQSTTKEVMDVAADIQYMAERSLVKYTQELYEQSKGFNGGNLCVSGGLFLNCNANYKILNETGFERIHFFPACGDDGISVGSALYALHHIFRKPRVTYEEHELMYMGYEYPYQPESEYVPQDLDLDVIAEAISESKIICWYQGKGEIGPRALGNRSFITDPRNPDMKDILNSRVKFREWFRPFAPVVLNEHKEEWFKMDFESPYMLHTVPCKKPHLIPSAVHIDNTARVQTIRRDTNEKFYDLIEKFYYITGVPVVMNTSLNIKGQPIVETPEQAMELFKESDVDVLVINDKMYFK
;
A
#
# COMPACT_ATOMS: atom_id res chain seq x y z
N LYS A 1 -12.40 19.95 -1.83
CA LYS A 1 -11.58 20.72 -2.77
C LYS A 1 -10.66 21.65 -1.97
N PRO A 2 -9.37 21.79 -2.34
CA PRO A 2 -8.44 22.68 -1.65
C PRO A 2 -8.97 24.10 -1.63
N SER A 3 -8.79 24.79 -0.52
CA SER A 3 -9.32 26.13 -0.29
C SER A 3 -8.37 27.27 -0.67
N TYR A 4 -7.17 26.94 -1.22
CA TYR A 4 -6.15 27.92 -1.53
C TYR A 4 -5.96 28.11 -3.03
N GLN A 5 -5.98 29.38 -3.48
CA GLN A 5 -5.37 29.79 -4.74
C GLN A 5 -3.91 30.16 -4.47
N ARG A 6 -3.03 29.62 -5.29
CA ARG A 6 -1.59 29.76 -5.17
C ARG A 6 -1.12 30.78 -6.18
N ASP A 7 -0.64 31.90 -5.71
CA ASP A 7 0.31 32.72 -6.45
C ASP A 7 1.42 33.13 -5.48
N GLU A 8 2.67 32.85 -5.83
CA GLU A 8 3.89 33.36 -5.22
C GLU A 8 4.30 32.77 -3.87
N ILE A 9 5.05 31.66 -3.90
CA ILE A 9 5.89 31.24 -2.76
C ILE A 9 7.24 30.78 -3.30
N GLU A 10 8.26 31.54 -2.99
CA GLU A 10 9.66 31.21 -3.21
C GLU A 10 10.26 30.53 -1.94
N ASP A 11 10.94 29.39 -2.18
CA ASP A 11 11.86 28.73 -1.27
C ASP A 11 11.38 28.18 0.11
N ASN A 12 12.30 27.84 1.00
CA ASN A 12 12.16 27.15 2.29
C ASN A 12 11.07 27.69 3.21
N THR A 13 10.58 28.87 2.95
CA THR A 13 9.42 29.51 3.59
C THR A 13 8.09 28.81 3.30
N TYR A 14 8.06 27.87 2.33
CA TYR A 14 6.80 27.23 1.89
C TYR A 14 6.18 26.34 2.97
N ILE A 15 6.98 25.55 3.67
CA ILE A 15 6.48 24.71 4.77
C ILE A 15 6.03 25.60 5.94
N ASP A 16 6.80 26.61 6.28
CA ASP A 16 6.47 27.55 7.35
C ASP A 16 5.22 28.36 7.00
N TRP A 17 5.12 28.82 5.76
CA TRP A 17 3.91 29.47 5.25
C TRP A 17 2.70 28.53 5.29
N LEU A 18 2.86 27.27 4.85
CA LEU A 18 1.81 26.25 4.91
C LEU A 18 1.29 26.06 6.33
N PHE A 19 2.20 25.87 7.30
CA PHE A 19 1.82 25.75 8.70
C PHE A 19 1.15 27.02 9.22
N ALA A 20 1.62 28.19 8.83
CA ALA A 20 0.99 29.46 9.20
C ALA A 20 -0.42 29.59 8.65
N GLN A 21 -0.65 29.18 7.38
CA GLN A 21 -1.98 29.20 6.77
C GLN A 21 -2.93 28.18 7.44
N ILE A 22 -2.47 26.94 7.63
CA ILE A 22 -3.28 25.88 8.22
C ILE A 22 -3.55 26.18 9.70
N SER A 23 -2.55 26.62 10.48
CA SER A 23 -2.74 26.98 11.88
C SER A 23 -3.58 28.23 12.08
N GLY A 24 -3.47 29.21 11.17
CA GLY A 24 -4.33 30.39 11.17
C GLY A 24 -5.79 30.09 10.85
N LYS A 25 -6.03 29.12 9.93
CA LYS A 25 -7.37 28.68 9.55
C LYS A 25 -8.00 27.72 10.56
N TYR A 26 -7.17 26.88 11.18
CA TYR A 26 -7.61 25.82 12.11
C TYR A 26 -6.86 25.87 13.45
N PRO A 27 -6.90 27.01 14.17
CA PRO A 27 -6.09 27.21 15.38
C PRO A 27 -6.44 26.27 16.54
N HIS A 28 -7.64 25.69 16.52
CA HIS A 28 -8.12 24.74 17.52
C HIS A 28 -7.75 23.29 17.19
N ILE A 29 -7.29 23.02 15.95
CA ILE A 29 -6.81 21.71 15.50
C ILE A 29 -5.28 21.66 15.52
N ILE A 30 -4.62 22.76 15.16
CA ILE A 30 -3.17 22.88 15.08
C ILE A 30 -2.75 24.02 16.00
N SER A 31 -2.00 23.71 17.05
CA SER A 31 -1.42 24.71 17.94
C SER A 31 0.09 24.76 17.82
N ARG A 32 0.63 25.93 18.14
CA ARG A 32 2.09 26.07 18.29
C ARG A 32 2.56 25.24 19.47
N ARG A 33 3.64 24.48 19.31
CA ARG A 33 4.25 23.77 20.45
C ARG A 33 4.73 24.76 21.49
N PRO A 34 4.60 24.44 22.80
CA PRO A 34 5.33 25.18 23.83
C PRO A 34 6.82 25.13 23.53
N GLU A 35 7.51 26.23 23.74
CA GLU A 35 8.98 26.30 23.57
C GLU A 35 9.64 25.16 24.37
N ILE A 36 10.37 24.31 23.67
CA ILE A 36 11.20 23.28 24.30
C ILE A 36 12.46 24.02 24.75
N GLU A 37 12.76 24.01 26.06
CA GLU A 37 13.97 24.61 26.58
C GLU A 37 15.21 24.08 25.83
N SER A 38 16.05 25.01 25.37
CA SER A 38 17.29 24.70 24.68
C SER A 38 18.18 23.88 25.62
N GLY A 39 18.37 22.59 25.31
CA GLY A 39 19.16 21.66 26.14
C GLY A 39 18.42 20.36 26.47
N SER A 40 17.14 20.22 26.13
CA SER A 40 16.43 18.94 26.24
C SER A 40 17.06 17.92 25.27
N PRO A 41 17.24 16.64 25.70
CA PRO A 41 17.69 15.56 24.82
C PRO A 41 16.83 15.39 23.58
N ASP A 42 15.55 15.80 23.65
CA ASP A 42 14.57 15.70 22.57
C ASP A 42 14.57 16.91 21.62
N ALA A 43 15.36 17.97 21.92
CA ALA A 43 15.40 19.21 21.12
C ALA A 43 15.81 18.94 19.66
N HIS A 44 16.57 17.87 19.39
CA HIS A 44 17.00 17.47 18.05
C HIS A 44 15.94 16.76 17.24
N MET A 45 14.92 16.17 17.89
CA MET A 45 13.83 15.44 17.23
C MET A 45 12.67 16.35 16.82
N TYR A 46 12.60 17.56 17.33
CA TYR A 46 11.46 18.46 17.18
C TYR A 46 11.85 19.78 16.54
N THR A 47 12.13 19.76 15.24
CA THR A 47 12.46 20.98 14.47
C THR A 47 11.23 21.81 14.09
N ARG A 48 10.00 21.43 14.51
CA ARG A 48 8.77 22.10 14.09
C ARG A 48 8.00 22.67 15.26
N GLU A 49 7.59 23.92 15.11
CA GLU A 49 6.85 24.71 16.10
C GLU A 49 5.39 24.30 16.32
N PHE A 50 4.84 23.36 15.52
CA PHE A 50 3.42 23.03 15.50
C PHE A 50 3.14 21.58 15.85
N GLN A 51 2.01 21.36 16.51
CA GLN A 51 1.49 20.02 16.81
C GLN A 51 -0.01 19.94 16.51
N TRP A 52 -0.47 18.72 16.23
CA TRP A 52 -1.89 18.45 16.14
C TRP A 52 -2.54 18.48 17.51
N VAL A 53 -3.65 19.18 17.63
CA VAL A 53 -4.49 19.24 18.82
C VAL A 53 -5.90 18.78 18.43
N TYR A 54 -6.10 17.47 18.36
CA TYR A 54 -7.42 16.90 18.15
C TYR A 54 -7.58 15.60 18.92
N THR A 55 -8.83 15.27 19.28
CA THR A 55 -9.18 13.99 19.87
C THR A 55 -9.54 12.97 18.78
N LYS A 56 -9.57 11.68 19.17
CA LYS A 56 -9.98 10.62 18.26
C LYS A 56 -11.41 10.81 17.72
N GLU A 57 -12.30 11.33 18.56
CA GLU A 57 -13.69 11.63 18.19
C GLU A 57 -13.79 12.76 17.15
N GLN A 58 -12.87 13.71 17.16
CA GLN A 58 -12.81 14.81 16.21
C GLN A 58 -12.21 14.42 14.86
N SER A 59 -11.55 13.26 14.75
CA SER A 59 -10.84 12.82 13.54
C SER A 59 -11.73 12.65 12.30
N THR A 60 -13.05 12.56 12.48
CA THR A 60 -14.03 12.41 11.40
C THR A 60 -14.87 13.67 11.16
N THR A 61 -14.56 14.78 11.85
CA THR A 61 -15.25 16.04 11.57
C THR A 61 -14.86 16.59 10.19
N LYS A 62 -15.80 17.31 9.56
CA LYS A 62 -15.54 17.93 8.25
C LYS A 62 -14.29 18.80 8.26
N GLU A 63 -14.07 19.53 9.33
CA GLU A 63 -12.94 20.43 9.48
C GLU A 63 -11.59 19.70 9.50
N VAL A 64 -11.50 18.59 10.23
CA VAL A 64 -10.29 17.75 10.26
C VAL A 64 -10.06 17.09 8.90
N MET A 65 -11.12 16.66 8.22
CA MET A 65 -11.01 16.13 6.85
C MET A 65 -10.56 17.21 5.84
N ASP A 66 -11.02 18.45 5.98
CA ASP A 66 -10.57 19.56 5.14
C ASP A 66 -9.08 19.87 5.34
N VAL A 67 -8.61 19.87 6.60
CA VAL A 67 -7.17 20.02 6.94
C VAL A 67 -6.34 18.90 6.31
N ALA A 68 -6.78 17.65 6.46
CA ALA A 68 -6.08 16.50 5.90
C ALA A 68 -6.01 16.59 4.36
N ALA A 69 -7.08 17.03 3.71
CA ALA A 69 -7.13 17.24 2.25
C ALA A 69 -6.19 18.37 1.80
N ASP A 70 -6.12 19.48 2.54
CA ASP A 70 -5.21 20.59 2.25
C ASP A 70 -3.75 20.14 2.40
N ILE A 71 -3.39 19.42 3.47
CA ILE A 71 -2.03 18.87 3.67
C ILE A 71 -1.66 17.89 2.55
N GLN A 72 -2.56 16.97 2.19
CA GLN A 72 -2.33 16.01 1.11
C GLN A 72 -2.09 16.74 -0.23
N TYR A 73 -2.94 17.72 -0.56
CA TYR A 73 -2.79 18.51 -1.78
C TYR A 73 -1.44 19.22 -1.85
N MET A 74 -1.01 19.80 -0.73
CA MET A 74 0.27 20.53 -0.66
C MET A 74 1.47 19.58 -0.79
N ALA A 75 1.41 18.41 -0.13
CA ALA A 75 2.45 17.39 -0.26
C ALA A 75 2.59 16.92 -1.72
N GLU A 76 1.48 16.64 -2.40
CA GLU A 76 1.46 16.25 -3.80
C GLU A 76 2.09 17.32 -4.71
N ARG A 77 1.68 18.58 -4.53
CA ARG A 77 2.21 19.72 -5.33
C ARG A 77 3.69 19.93 -5.11
N SER A 78 4.15 19.85 -3.86
CA SER A 78 5.57 19.99 -3.54
C SER A 78 6.40 18.89 -4.18
N LEU A 79 5.95 17.62 -4.06
CA LEU A 79 6.64 16.49 -4.66
C LEU A 79 6.72 16.60 -6.19
N VAL A 80 5.62 16.95 -6.85
CA VAL A 80 5.63 17.17 -8.32
C VAL A 80 6.60 18.26 -8.69
N LYS A 81 6.57 19.41 -7.99
CA LYS A 81 7.49 20.53 -8.25
C LYS A 81 8.95 20.09 -8.13
N TYR A 82 9.34 19.52 -6.98
CA TYR A 82 10.74 19.10 -6.75
C TYR A 82 11.18 18.01 -7.72
N THR A 83 10.30 17.07 -8.06
CA THR A 83 10.62 16.02 -9.02
C THR A 83 10.76 16.56 -10.43
N GLN A 84 9.95 17.55 -10.83
CA GLN A 84 10.10 18.22 -12.12
C GLN A 84 11.39 19.04 -12.19
N GLU A 85 11.75 19.76 -11.11
CA GLU A 85 13.03 20.47 -11.01
C GLU A 85 14.22 19.51 -11.14
N LEU A 86 14.15 18.34 -10.48
CA LEU A 86 15.15 17.29 -10.61
C LEU A 86 15.26 16.77 -12.04
N TYR A 87 14.13 16.55 -12.70
CA TYR A 87 14.11 16.17 -14.11
C TYR A 87 14.83 17.18 -14.99
N GLU A 88 14.53 18.48 -14.85
CA GLU A 88 15.17 19.54 -15.62
C GLU A 88 16.70 19.57 -15.43
N GLN A 89 17.15 19.35 -14.18
CA GLN A 89 18.59 19.32 -13.85
C GLN A 89 19.30 18.05 -14.31
N SER A 90 18.58 16.95 -14.48
CA SER A 90 19.14 15.64 -14.85
C SER A 90 18.97 15.28 -16.32
N LYS A 91 18.39 16.15 -17.14
CA LYS A 91 18.26 15.94 -18.58
C LYS A 91 19.58 15.56 -19.22
N GLY A 92 19.58 14.43 -19.93
CA GLY A 92 20.77 13.91 -20.60
C GLY A 92 21.68 13.00 -19.77
N PHE A 93 21.43 12.84 -18.45
CA PHE A 93 22.28 11.98 -17.61
C PHE A 93 21.64 10.63 -17.29
N ASN A 94 20.31 10.56 -17.15
CA ASN A 94 19.61 9.41 -16.54
C ASN A 94 18.75 8.61 -17.53
N GLY A 95 18.70 8.99 -18.81
CA GLY A 95 17.85 8.32 -19.80
C GLY A 95 16.36 8.33 -19.44
N GLY A 96 15.90 9.36 -18.71
CA GLY A 96 14.50 9.48 -18.28
C GLY A 96 14.11 8.61 -17.09
N ASN A 97 15.06 7.99 -16.39
CA ASN A 97 14.79 7.10 -15.25
C ASN A 97 14.97 7.81 -13.90
N LEU A 98 14.08 7.53 -12.95
CA LEU A 98 14.14 7.99 -11.57
C LEU A 98 13.97 6.80 -10.61
N CYS A 99 14.80 6.74 -9.56
CA CYS A 99 14.57 5.84 -8.44
C CYS A 99 14.22 6.67 -7.22
N VAL A 100 13.17 6.26 -6.49
CA VAL A 100 12.71 6.96 -5.30
C VAL A 100 12.72 6.04 -4.08
N SER A 101 13.04 6.61 -2.92
CA SER A 101 13.03 5.96 -1.62
C SER A 101 12.70 6.99 -0.53
N GLY A 102 12.31 6.52 0.63
CA GLY A 102 11.84 7.32 1.75
C GLY A 102 10.35 7.14 2.03
N GLY A 103 9.94 7.19 3.30
CA GLY A 103 8.57 6.94 3.73
C GLY A 103 7.50 7.84 3.07
N LEU A 104 7.92 9.00 2.52
CA LEU A 104 7.03 9.88 1.76
C LEU A 104 6.45 9.20 0.51
N PHE A 105 7.19 8.27 -0.11
CA PHE A 105 6.74 7.52 -1.28
C PHE A 105 5.80 6.33 -0.96
N LEU A 106 5.39 6.17 0.30
CA LEU A 106 4.19 5.41 0.65
C LEU A 106 2.89 6.18 0.33
N ASN A 107 3.00 7.45 -0.07
CA ASN A 107 1.89 8.28 -0.52
C ASN A 107 1.52 7.96 -1.99
N CYS A 108 0.63 6.99 -2.15
CA CYS A 108 0.24 6.45 -3.45
C CYS A 108 -0.39 7.51 -4.39
N ASN A 109 -1.07 8.53 -3.85
CA ASN A 109 -1.65 9.62 -4.62
C ASN A 109 -0.56 10.52 -5.22
N ALA A 110 0.43 10.87 -4.41
CA ALA A 110 1.57 11.66 -4.86
C ALA A 110 2.39 10.92 -5.91
N ASN A 111 2.61 9.62 -5.73
CA ASN A 111 3.35 8.79 -6.69
C ASN A 111 2.71 8.78 -8.08
N TYR A 112 1.38 8.63 -8.15
CA TYR A 112 0.66 8.70 -9.40
C TYR A 112 0.78 10.07 -10.09
N LYS A 113 0.75 11.16 -9.32
CA LYS A 113 0.94 12.51 -9.87
C LYS A 113 2.35 12.74 -10.37
N ILE A 114 3.37 12.31 -9.62
CA ILE A 114 4.77 12.41 -10.06
C ILE A 114 4.95 11.71 -11.41
N LEU A 115 4.40 10.50 -11.56
CA LEU A 115 4.50 9.73 -12.80
C LEU A 115 3.83 10.42 -13.99
N ASN A 116 2.70 11.11 -13.77
CA ASN A 116 1.92 11.73 -14.85
C ASN A 116 2.25 13.20 -15.12
N GLU A 117 2.81 13.91 -14.14
CA GLU A 117 2.99 15.37 -14.20
C GLU A 117 4.47 15.78 -14.30
N THR A 118 5.40 14.82 -14.33
CA THR A 118 6.84 15.11 -14.51
C THR A 118 7.37 14.51 -15.82
N GLY A 119 8.57 14.93 -16.22
CA GLY A 119 9.17 14.47 -17.49
C GLY A 119 9.89 13.12 -17.42
N PHE A 120 9.87 12.43 -16.28
CA PHE A 120 10.47 11.10 -16.19
C PHE A 120 9.66 10.05 -16.92
N GLU A 121 10.34 9.23 -17.75
CA GLU A 121 9.70 8.14 -18.51
C GLU A 121 9.44 6.92 -17.64
N ARG A 122 10.30 6.67 -16.66
CA ARG A 122 10.22 5.53 -15.74
C ARG A 122 10.59 5.95 -14.33
N ILE A 123 9.75 5.56 -13.39
CA ILE A 123 10.02 5.80 -11.96
C ILE A 123 9.99 4.44 -11.25
N HIS A 124 11.10 4.08 -10.63
CA HIS A 124 11.20 2.88 -9.83
C HIS A 124 10.90 3.20 -8.36
N PHE A 125 9.87 2.54 -7.83
CA PHE A 125 9.49 2.58 -6.42
C PHE A 125 9.92 1.26 -5.77
N PHE A 126 10.73 1.33 -4.74
CA PHE A 126 11.08 0.14 -3.99
C PHE A 126 9.92 -0.28 -3.08
N PRO A 127 9.55 -1.58 -2.97
CA PRO A 127 8.38 -2.01 -2.18
C PRO A 127 8.46 -1.63 -0.70
N ALA A 128 9.65 -1.67 -0.12
CA ALA A 128 9.97 -1.16 1.22
C ALA A 128 10.62 0.23 1.14
N CYS A 129 9.89 1.23 0.63
CA CYS A 129 10.43 2.56 0.46
C CYS A 129 10.55 3.37 1.76
N GLY A 130 10.03 2.88 2.89
CA GLY A 130 10.18 3.45 4.22
C GLY A 130 11.47 3.03 4.93
N ASP A 131 11.52 3.22 6.26
CA ASP A 131 12.65 2.85 7.11
C ASP A 131 12.94 1.35 7.12
N ASP A 132 11.94 0.53 6.82
CA ASP A 132 12.03 -0.91 6.62
C ASP A 132 13.00 -1.31 5.50
N GLY A 133 13.13 -0.50 4.46
CA GLY A 133 14.08 -0.73 3.36
C GLY A 133 15.55 -0.40 3.68
N ILE A 134 15.84 0.28 4.80
CA ILE A 134 17.22 0.65 5.18
C ILE A 134 18.10 -0.60 5.36
N SER A 135 17.55 -1.69 5.88
CA SER A 135 18.25 -2.96 6.06
C SER A 135 18.79 -3.52 4.73
N VAL A 136 17.96 -3.54 3.71
CA VAL A 136 18.31 -3.99 2.35
C VAL A 136 19.32 -3.04 1.72
N GLY A 137 19.06 -1.73 1.79
CA GLY A 137 19.97 -0.71 1.28
C GLY A 137 21.36 -0.78 1.90
N SER A 138 21.43 -0.97 3.21
CA SER A 138 22.69 -1.12 3.94
C SER A 138 23.45 -2.39 3.54
N ALA A 139 22.75 -3.52 3.37
CA ALA A 139 23.35 -4.77 2.93
C ALA A 139 23.91 -4.66 1.50
N LEU A 140 23.15 -4.07 0.58
CA LEU A 140 23.59 -3.84 -0.81
C LEU A 140 24.76 -2.85 -0.88
N TYR A 141 24.73 -1.80 -0.06
CA TYR A 141 25.85 -0.86 0.04
C TYR A 141 27.13 -1.55 0.53
N ALA A 142 27.03 -2.35 1.59
CA ALA A 142 28.18 -3.13 2.08
C ALA A 142 28.70 -4.08 1.00
N LEU A 143 27.81 -4.82 0.33
CA LEU A 143 28.17 -5.80 -0.69
C LEU A 143 28.90 -5.14 -1.87
N HIS A 144 28.33 -4.09 -2.43
CA HIS A 144 28.80 -3.52 -3.70
C HIS A 144 29.82 -2.40 -3.51
N HIS A 145 29.70 -1.58 -2.45
CA HIS A 145 30.58 -0.45 -2.23
C HIS A 145 31.79 -0.80 -1.34
N ILE A 146 31.57 -1.50 -0.21
CA ILE A 146 32.64 -1.86 0.73
C ILE A 146 33.40 -3.08 0.23
N PHE A 147 32.67 -4.19 -0.04
CA PHE A 147 33.29 -5.45 -0.46
C PHE A 147 33.60 -5.53 -1.95
N ARG A 148 33.24 -4.51 -2.73
CA ARG A 148 33.52 -4.40 -4.18
C ARG A 148 33.01 -5.60 -5.00
N LYS A 149 31.94 -6.26 -4.56
CA LYS A 149 31.31 -7.33 -5.33
C LYS A 149 30.61 -6.75 -6.55
N PRO A 150 30.60 -7.45 -7.69
CA PRO A 150 29.85 -7.03 -8.88
C PRO A 150 28.38 -6.78 -8.55
N ARG A 151 27.74 -5.86 -9.27
CA ARG A 151 26.29 -5.67 -9.18
C ARG A 151 25.57 -6.91 -9.71
N VAL A 152 24.49 -7.28 -9.05
CA VAL A 152 23.57 -8.35 -9.44
C VAL A 152 22.26 -7.69 -9.87
N THR A 153 21.69 -8.19 -10.94
CA THR A 153 20.33 -7.83 -11.36
C THR A 153 19.35 -8.76 -10.63
N TYR A 154 18.33 -8.20 -10.05
CA TYR A 154 17.26 -8.92 -9.37
C TYR A 154 16.01 -8.87 -10.22
N GLU A 155 15.32 -9.99 -10.32
CA GLU A 155 13.99 -10.06 -10.89
C GLU A 155 12.95 -9.44 -9.92
N GLU A 156 11.81 -9.01 -10.43
CA GLU A 156 10.79 -8.32 -9.63
C GLU A 156 10.31 -9.16 -8.44
N HIS A 157 10.06 -10.46 -8.63
CA HIS A 157 9.62 -11.37 -7.57
C HIS A 157 10.68 -11.54 -6.47
N GLU A 158 11.98 -11.47 -6.81
CA GLU A 158 13.08 -11.52 -5.84
C GLU A 158 13.08 -10.28 -4.95
N LEU A 159 12.69 -9.13 -5.49
CA LEU A 159 12.57 -7.88 -4.73
C LEU A 159 11.28 -7.81 -3.91
N MET A 160 10.21 -8.48 -4.34
CA MET A 160 8.93 -8.48 -3.62
C MET A 160 8.95 -9.43 -2.43
N TYR A 161 9.50 -10.63 -2.60
CA TYR A 161 9.41 -11.73 -1.65
C TYR A 161 10.77 -12.05 -1.05
N MET A 162 11.30 -11.12 -0.26
CA MET A 162 12.62 -11.24 0.39
C MET A 162 12.55 -11.87 1.79
N GLY A 163 11.35 -12.14 2.29
CA GLY A 163 11.14 -12.77 3.58
C GLY A 163 11.58 -14.23 3.61
N TYR A 164 11.50 -14.85 4.77
CA TYR A 164 11.84 -16.27 4.97
C TYR A 164 10.66 -17.16 4.58
N GLU A 165 10.95 -18.31 4.03
CA GLU A 165 9.99 -19.39 3.80
C GLU A 165 10.06 -20.39 4.95
N TYR A 166 8.98 -20.47 5.71
CA TYR A 166 8.90 -21.33 6.89
C TYR A 166 8.42 -22.73 6.51
N PRO A 167 9.14 -23.81 6.91
CA PRO A 167 8.60 -25.16 6.80
C PRO A 167 7.36 -25.26 7.69
N TYR A 168 6.31 -25.87 7.19
CA TYR A 168 5.08 -26.07 7.93
C TYR A 168 4.63 -27.53 7.88
N GLN A 169 4.43 -28.12 9.06
CA GLN A 169 3.71 -29.38 9.23
C GLN A 169 2.42 -29.07 10.00
N PRO A 170 1.27 -29.32 9.42
CA PRO A 170 0.01 -28.93 10.03
C PRO A 170 -0.31 -29.77 11.26
N GLU A 171 -0.08 -29.26 12.46
CA GLU A 171 -0.73 -29.68 13.68
C GLU A 171 -1.98 -28.87 13.91
N SER A 172 -3.13 -29.35 13.46
CA SER A 172 -4.39 -28.64 13.54
C SER A 172 -5.56 -29.60 13.77
N GLU A 173 -6.59 -29.14 14.47
CA GLU A 173 -7.87 -29.81 14.57
C GLU A 173 -8.64 -29.83 13.25
N TYR A 174 -8.27 -28.93 12.32
CA TYR A 174 -8.86 -28.87 10.97
C TYR A 174 -8.14 -29.88 10.06
N VAL A 175 -8.92 -30.65 9.31
CA VAL A 175 -8.39 -31.64 8.38
C VAL A 175 -7.86 -30.95 7.13
N PRO A 176 -6.54 -31.03 6.83
CA PRO A 176 -5.99 -30.45 5.62
C PRO A 176 -6.47 -31.20 4.38
N GLN A 177 -6.83 -30.42 3.36
CA GLN A 177 -7.08 -30.91 2.02
C GLN A 177 -5.98 -30.39 1.08
N ASP A 178 -5.72 -31.09 0.00
CA ASP A 178 -4.82 -30.58 -1.03
C ASP A 178 -5.42 -29.34 -1.68
N LEU A 179 -4.58 -28.34 -1.97
CA LEU A 179 -5.03 -27.08 -2.57
C LEU A 179 -5.64 -27.35 -3.95
N ASP A 180 -6.87 -26.91 -4.10
CA ASP A 180 -7.56 -26.81 -5.38
C ASP A 180 -7.94 -25.35 -5.62
N LEU A 181 -7.29 -24.73 -6.61
CA LEU A 181 -7.52 -23.31 -6.92
C LEU A 181 -8.93 -23.05 -7.50
N ASP A 182 -9.57 -24.04 -8.10
CA ASP A 182 -10.95 -23.89 -8.58
C ASP A 182 -11.92 -23.78 -7.40
N VAL A 183 -11.74 -24.61 -6.38
CA VAL A 183 -12.52 -24.55 -5.12
C VAL A 183 -12.31 -23.20 -4.41
N ILE A 184 -11.08 -22.70 -4.35
CA ILE A 184 -10.81 -21.39 -3.73
C ILE A 184 -11.39 -20.25 -4.55
N ALA A 185 -11.30 -20.27 -5.88
CA ALA A 185 -11.89 -19.26 -6.76
C ALA A 185 -13.43 -19.24 -6.66
N GLU A 186 -14.07 -20.41 -6.57
CA GLU A 186 -15.50 -20.54 -6.34
C GLU A 186 -15.88 -19.93 -4.96
N ALA A 187 -15.15 -20.28 -3.90
CA ALA A 187 -15.35 -19.71 -2.57
C ALA A 187 -15.25 -18.17 -2.57
N ILE A 188 -14.25 -17.60 -3.26
CA ILE A 188 -14.12 -16.14 -3.42
C ILE A 188 -15.39 -15.61 -4.14
N SER A 189 -15.84 -16.27 -5.21
CA SER A 189 -17.00 -15.82 -5.99
C SER A 189 -18.31 -15.83 -5.21
N GLU A 190 -18.38 -16.63 -4.14
CA GLU A 190 -19.45 -16.69 -3.15
C GLU A 190 -19.28 -15.68 -1.99
N SER A 191 -18.34 -14.76 -2.13
CA SER A 191 -18.03 -13.75 -1.09
C SER A 191 -17.42 -14.31 0.20
N LYS A 192 -16.75 -15.46 0.13
CA LYS A 192 -15.99 -16.01 1.26
C LYS A 192 -14.70 -15.23 1.47
N ILE A 193 -14.23 -15.22 2.70
CA ILE A 193 -12.95 -14.59 3.09
C ILE A 193 -11.88 -15.67 3.17
N ILE A 194 -10.85 -15.55 2.34
CA ILE A 194 -9.74 -16.48 2.27
C ILE A 194 -8.52 -15.91 3.00
N CYS A 195 -8.03 -16.61 4.01
CA CYS A 195 -6.67 -16.44 4.54
C CYS A 195 -5.69 -17.11 3.57
N TRP A 196 -4.83 -16.33 2.94
CA TRP A 196 -3.89 -16.82 1.93
C TRP A 196 -2.46 -16.63 2.39
N TYR A 197 -1.79 -17.74 2.69
CA TYR A 197 -0.40 -17.81 3.12
C TYR A 197 0.41 -18.66 2.14
N GLN A 198 1.42 -18.06 1.49
CA GLN A 198 2.25 -18.72 0.48
C GLN A 198 3.73 -18.38 0.66
N GLY A 199 4.61 -19.37 0.50
CA GLY A 199 6.06 -19.24 0.38
C GLY A 199 6.70 -18.15 1.25
N LYS A 200 7.60 -17.37 0.66
CA LYS A 200 8.30 -16.26 1.32
C LYS A 200 7.39 -15.05 1.57
N GLY A 201 7.56 -14.41 2.72
CA GLY A 201 6.86 -13.17 3.03
C GLY A 201 7.30 -12.00 2.15
N GLU A 202 6.41 -11.02 1.97
CA GLU A 202 6.70 -9.78 1.28
C GLU A 202 7.64 -8.89 2.08
N ILE A 203 8.46 -8.10 1.37
CA ILE A 203 9.18 -6.98 1.99
C ILE A 203 8.29 -5.74 2.01
N GLY A 204 8.40 -4.94 3.08
CA GLY A 204 7.67 -3.69 3.23
C GLY A 204 6.29 -3.83 3.85
N PRO A 205 5.52 -2.71 3.90
CA PRO A 205 4.31 -2.63 4.70
C PRO A 205 3.05 -3.15 3.97
N ARG A 206 3.18 -3.73 2.78
CA ARG A 206 2.04 -4.16 1.96
C ARG A 206 2.01 -5.66 1.79
N ALA A 207 0.83 -6.25 1.90
CA ALA A 207 0.59 -7.63 1.47
C ALA A 207 0.43 -7.65 -0.05
N LEU A 208 1.24 -8.45 -0.72
CA LEU A 208 1.34 -8.48 -2.18
C LEU A 208 0.97 -9.86 -2.77
N GLY A 209 0.25 -10.68 -1.99
CA GLY A 209 -0.27 -11.95 -2.44
C GLY A 209 0.35 -13.19 -1.78
N ASN A 210 1.23 -13.02 -0.77
CA ASN A 210 1.76 -14.15 0.01
C ASN A 210 1.30 -14.15 1.48
N ARG A 211 0.91 -12.99 2.02
CA ARG A 211 0.36 -12.82 3.37
C ARG A 211 -0.90 -11.97 3.29
N SER A 212 -1.96 -12.53 2.73
CA SER A 212 -3.14 -11.79 2.26
C SER A 212 -4.45 -12.36 2.78
N PHE A 213 -5.42 -11.47 3.07
CA PHE A 213 -6.83 -11.82 2.94
C PHE A 213 -7.30 -11.51 1.53
N ILE A 214 -7.97 -12.47 0.90
CA ILE A 214 -8.49 -12.36 -0.46
C ILE A 214 -10.00 -12.56 -0.42
N THR A 215 -10.75 -11.73 -1.15
CA THR A 215 -12.20 -11.85 -1.25
C THR A 215 -12.76 -11.14 -2.49
N ASP A 216 -14.07 -11.26 -2.71
CA ASP A 216 -14.76 -10.75 -3.88
C ASP A 216 -14.97 -9.23 -3.82
N PRO A 217 -14.42 -8.45 -4.76
CA PRO A 217 -14.63 -7.00 -4.81
C PRO A 217 -16.02 -6.60 -5.37
N ARG A 218 -16.78 -7.53 -5.97
CA ARG A 218 -18.08 -7.28 -6.58
C ARG A 218 -19.19 -7.10 -5.54
N ASN A 219 -19.04 -7.73 -4.38
CA ASN A 219 -20.00 -7.59 -3.28
C ASN A 219 -19.85 -6.19 -2.65
N PRO A 220 -20.87 -5.31 -2.72
CA PRO A 220 -20.78 -3.94 -2.21
C PRO A 220 -20.57 -3.86 -0.70
N ASP A 221 -21.03 -4.88 0.05
CA ASP A 221 -20.94 -4.92 1.51
C ASP A 221 -19.62 -5.52 2.00
N MET A 222 -18.78 -6.08 1.11
CA MET A 222 -17.58 -6.81 1.49
C MET A 222 -16.59 -5.95 2.28
N LYS A 223 -16.50 -4.67 1.98
CA LYS A 223 -15.67 -3.72 2.75
C LYS A 223 -16.10 -3.67 4.22
N ASP A 224 -17.39 -3.60 4.49
CA ASP A 224 -17.93 -3.53 5.85
C ASP A 224 -17.86 -4.89 6.54
N ILE A 225 -18.12 -5.96 5.81
CA ILE A 225 -17.95 -7.34 6.30
C ILE A 225 -16.52 -7.57 6.76
N LEU A 226 -15.53 -7.27 5.93
CA LEU A 226 -14.11 -7.49 6.25
C LEU A 226 -13.63 -6.56 7.38
N ASN A 227 -14.11 -5.33 7.44
CA ASN A 227 -13.80 -4.40 8.53
C ASN A 227 -14.42 -4.84 9.87
N SER A 228 -15.63 -5.37 9.88
CA SER A 228 -16.33 -5.79 11.11
C SER A 228 -15.87 -7.16 11.62
N ARG A 229 -15.65 -8.13 10.72
CA ARG A 229 -15.30 -9.51 11.10
C ARG A 229 -13.81 -9.72 11.39
N VAL A 230 -12.93 -8.99 10.68
CA VAL A 230 -11.50 -9.30 10.65
C VAL A 230 -10.64 -8.11 11.03
N LYS A 231 -10.86 -6.96 10.40
CA LYS A 231 -9.93 -5.82 10.54
C LYS A 231 -10.20 -4.92 11.73
N PHE A 232 -11.43 -4.85 12.24
CA PHE A 232 -11.85 -4.01 13.39
C PHE A 232 -11.28 -2.58 13.33
N ARG A 233 -11.33 -1.95 12.15
CA ARG A 233 -10.72 -0.64 11.88
C ARG A 233 -11.74 0.37 11.39
N GLU A 234 -11.30 1.61 11.18
CA GLU A 234 -12.13 2.71 10.73
C GLU A 234 -12.76 2.40 9.36
N TRP A 235 -14.06 2.66 9.22
CA TRP A 235 -14.88 2.35 8.03
C TRP A 235 -14.37 2.97 6.72
N PHE A 236 -13.70 4.15 6.82
CA PHE A 236 -13.22 4.88 5.64
C PHE A 236 -11.92 4.29 5.05
N ARG A 237 -11.23 3.39 5.74
CA ARG A 237 -10.00 2.77 5.21
C ARG A 237 -10.33 1.88 4.02
N PRO A 238 -9.68 2.12 2.86
CA PRO A 238 -9.92 1.34 1.66
C PRO A 238 -9.21 -0.02 1.71
N PHE A 239 -9.68 -0.92 0.87
CA PHE A 239 -8.97 -2.12 0.48
C PHE A 239 -8.39 -1.96 -0.93
N ALA A 240 -7.49 -2.85 -1.33
CA ALA A 240 -6.76 -2.75 -2.58
C ALA A 240 -7.25 -3.79 -3.59
N PRO A 241 -7.56 -3.41 -4.84
CA PRO A 241 -7.74 -4.38 -5.90
C PRO A 241 -6.39 -4.92 -6.38
N VAL A 242 -6.38 -6.23 -6.69
CA VAL A 242 -5.31 -6.87 -7.46
C VAL A 242 -5.89 -7.26 -8.80
N VAL A 243 -5.27 -6.79 -9.88
CA VAL A 243 -5.71 -7.03 -11.25
C VAL A 243 -4.66 -7.82 -12.03
N LEU A 244 -5.09 -8.75 -12.88
CA LEU A 244 -4.20 -9.37 -13.87
C LEU A 244 -3.61 -8.30 -14.77
N ASN A 245 -2.28 -8.30 -14.97
CA ASN A 245 -1.56 -7.19 -15.60
C ASN A 245 -2.06 -6.86 -17.01
N GLU A 246 -2.45 -7.86 -17.81
CA GLU A 246 -2.99 -7.70 -19.15
C GLU A 246 -4.36 -7.01 -19.20
N HIS A 247 -5.09 -7.02 -18.07
CA HIS A 247 -6.40 -6.36 -17.95
C HIS A 247 -6.34 -4.98 -17.31
N LYS A 248 -5.17 -4.51 -16.84
CA LYS A 248 -5.05 -3.25 -16.07
C LYS A 248 -5.62 -2.04 -16.80
N GLU A 249 -5.35 -1.91 -18.10
CA GLU A 249 -5.80 -0.76 -18.89
C GLU A 249 -7.31 -0.76 -19.14
N GLU A 250 -7.93 -1.92 -19.17
CA GLU A 250 -9.39 -2.03 -19.30
C GLU A 250 -10.12 -1.57 -18.02
N TRP A 251 -9.53 -1.82 -16.85
CA TRP A 251 -10.13 -1.57 -15.54
C TRP A 251 -9.70 -0.27 -14.89
N PHE A 252 -8.48 0.19 -15.17
CA PHE A 252 -7.88 1.36 -14.52
C PHE A 252 -7.28 2.31 -15.56
N LYS A 253 -7.21 3.60 -15.20
CA LYS A 253 -6.54 4.61 -16.02
C LYS A 253 -5.04 4.56 -15.77
N MET A 254 -4.38 3.54 -16.31
CA MET A 254 -2.95 3.32 -16.20
C MET A 254 -2.43 2.52 -17.39
N ASP A 255 -1.24 2.83 -17.85
CA ASP A 255 -0.48 2.14 -18.91
C ASP A 255 0.84 1.55 -18.39
N PHE A 256 1.07 1.64 -17.09
CA PHE A 256 2.25 1.16 -16.37
C PHE A 256 1.88 0.02 -15.41
N GLU A 257 2.88 -0.68 -14.89
CA GLU A 257 2.73 -1.71 -13.88
C GLU A 257 2.83 -1.10 -12.47
N SER A 258 2.03 -1.62 -11.55
CA SER A 258 2.00 -1.22 -10.13
C SER A 258 2.05 -2.45 -9.22
N PRO A 259 3.17 -3.19 -9.20
CA PRO A 259 3.24 -4.46 -8.48
C PRO A 259 3.21 -4.31 -6.96
N TYR A 260 3.57 -3.14 -6.43
CA TYR A 260 3.80 -2.90 -5.00
C TYR A 260 2.67 -2.12 -4.29
N MET A 261 1.51 -1.91 -4.91
CA MET A 261 0.41 -1.09 -4.36
C MET A 261 0.84 0.34 -3.99
N LEU A 262 1.71 0.96 -4.78
CA LEU A 262 2.26 2.30 -4.51
C LEU A 262 1.65 3.40 -5.39
N HIS A 263 0.58 3.10 -6.14
CA HIS A 263 -0.14 4.08 -6.97
C HIS A 263 -1.64 4.01 -6.71
N THR A 264 -2.25 5.18 -6.57
CA THR A 264 -3.71 5.35 -6.56
C THR A 264 -4.14 5.89 -7.90
N VAL A 265 -4.90 5.12 -8.65
CA VAL A 265 -5.30 5.43 -10.02
C VAL A 265 -6.83 5.45 -10.18
N PRO A 266 -7.40 6.22 -11.12
CA PRO A 266 -8.83 6.21 -11.40
C PRO A 266 -9.28 4.82 -11.91
N CYS A 267 -10.38 4.30 -11.34
CA CYS A 267 -11.04 3.08 -11.79
C CYS A 267 -12.03 3.42 -12.92
N LYS A 268 -11.99 2.65 -14.01
CA LYS A 268 -12.90 2.82 -15.17
C LYS A 268 -14.24 2.13 -14.98
N LYS A 269 -14.30 1.08 -14.12
CA LYS A 269 -15.49 0.25 -13.87
C LYS A 269 -15.79 0.12 -12.37
N PRO A 270 -15.92 1.25 -11.62
CA PRO A 270 -16.08 1.20 -10.17
C PRO A 270 -17.33 0.45 -9.71
N HIS A 271 -18.40 0.44 -10.52
CA HIS A 271 -19.64 -0.26 -10.20
C HIS A 271 -19.53 -1.80 -10.23
N LEU A 272 -18.49 -2.35 -10.88
CA LEU A 272 -18.23 -3.79 -10.92
C LEU A 272 -17.37 -4.28 -9.76
N ILE A 273 -16.62 -3.38 -9.10
CA ILE A 273 -15.75 -3.71 -7.96
C ILE A 273 -15.94 -2.72 -6.81
N PRO A 274 -17.18 -2.46 -6.35
CA PRO A 274 -17.49 -1.35 -5.44
C PRO A 274 -16.75 -1.42 -4.10
N SER A 275 -16.41 -2.61 -3.61
CA SER A 275 -15.69 -2.77 -2.32
C SER A 275 -14.19 -2.51 -2.40
N ALA A 276 -13.61 -2.46 -3.60
CA ALA A 276 -12.18 -2.26 -3.81
C ALA A 276 -11.84 -0.86 -4.36
N VAL A 277 -12.81 0.06 -4.41
CA VAL A 277 -12.62 1.44 -4.85
C VAL A 277 -12.86 2.43 -3.72
N HIS A 278 -12.22 3.59 -3.84
CA HIS A 278 -12.41 4.72 -2.93
C HIS A 278 -13.70 5.49 -3.28
N ILE A 279 -14.10 6.39 -2.39
CA ILE A 279 -15.31 7.21 -2.56
C ILE A 279 -15.25 8.13 -3.81
N ASP A 280 -14.05 8.45 -4.28
CA ASP A 280 -13.78 9.26 -5.48
C ASP A 280 -13.58 8.41 -6.75
N ASN A 281 -13.90 7.11 -6.70
CA ASN A 281 -13.69 6.14 -7.76
C ASN A 281 -12.22 5.92 -8.15
N THR A 282 -11.28 6.24 -7.28
CA THR A 282 -9.88 5.81 -7.42
C THR A 282 -9.66 4.49 -6.70
N ALA A 283 -8.54 3.83 -6.96
CA ALA A 283 -8.13 2.61 -6.26
C ALA A 283 -6.61 2.52 -6.15
N ARG A 284 -6.12 1.97 -5.03
CA ARG A 284 -4.71 1.65 -4.84
C ARG A 284 -4.41 0.27 -5.41
N VAL A 285 -4.05 0.24 -6.69
CA VAL A 285 -3.99 -0.97 -7.50
C VAL A 285 -2.68 -1.73 -7.30
N GLN A 286 -2.79 -3.06 -7.24
CA GLN A 286 -1.70 -3.98 -7.52
C GLN A 286 -1.94 -4.62 -8.89
N THR A 287 -0.93 -4.57 -9.77
CA THR A 287 -0.88 -5.42 -10.97
C THR A 287 -0.10 -6.68 -10.65
N ILE A 288 -0.51 -7.82 -11.21
CA ILE A 288 0.18 -9.09 -11.03
C ILE A 288 0.42 -9.77 -12.37
N ARG A 289 1.64 -10.28 -12.56
CA ARG A 289 2.04 -11.13 -13.69
C ARG A 289 2.23 -12.56 -13.21
N ARG A 290 2.07 -13.51 -14.12
CA ARG A 290 2.25 -14.93 -13.80
C ARG A 290 3.68 -15.26 -13.40
N ASP A 291 4.67 -14.65 -14.04
CA ASP A 291 6.10 -14.85 -13.75
C ASP A 291 6.53 -14.26 -12.39
N THR A 292 5.75 -13.35 -11.83
CA THR A 292 6.02 -12.75 -10.50
C THR A 292 5.46 -13.59 -9.36
N ASN A 293 4.23 -14.11 -9.50
CA ASN A 293 3.57 -14.98 -8.51
C ASN A 293 2.54 -15.88 -9.21
N GLU A 294 3.00 -17.03 -9.70
CA GLU A 294 2.19 -17.94 -10.51
C GLU A 294 0.91 -18.38 -9.79
N LYS A 295 1.03 -18.84 -8.55
CA LYS A 295 -0.12 -19.40 -7.81
C LYS A 295 -1.20 -18.35 -7.54
N PHE A 296 -0.81 -17.12 -7.19
CA PHE A 296 -1.75 -16.04 -6.97
C PHE A 296 -2.36 -15.52 -8.28
N TYR A 297 -1.56 -15.45 -9.34
CA TYR A 297 -2.06 -15.15 -10.68
C TYR A 297 -3.10 -16.17 -11.13
N ASP A 298 -2.80 -17.46 -11.04
CA ASP A 298 -3.69 -18.55 -11.45
C ASP A 298 -5.01 -18.54 -10.65
N LEU A 299 -4.97 -18.21 -9.37
CA LEU A 299 -6.17 -18.05 -8.56
C LEU A 299 -7.06 -16.93 -9.10
N ILE A 300 -6.48 -15.77 -9.43
CA ILE A 300 -7.23 -14.63 -9.98
C ILE A 300 -7.75 -14.94 -11.39
N GLU A 301 -6.98 -15.66 -12.20
CA GLU A 301 -7.39 -16.11 -13.54
C GLU A 301 -8.61 -17.05 -13.45
N LYS A 302 -8.62 -18.01 -12.51
CA LYS A 302 -9.76 -18.89 -12.26
C LYS A 302 -10.99 -18.11 -11.77
N PHE A 303 -10.80 -17.15 -10.87
CA PHE A 303 -11.87 -16.25 -10.46
C PHE A 303 -12.42 -15.44 -11.64
N TYR A 304 -11.56 -14.98 -12.54
CA TYR A 304 -11.96 -14.31 -13.77
C TYR A 304 -12.80 -15.20 -14.68
N TYR A 305 -12.44 -16.48 -14.87
CA TYR A 305 -13.24 -17.41 -15.67
C TYR A 305 -14.63 -17.65 -15.10
N ILE A 306 -14.78 -17.65 -13.77
CA ILE A 306 -16.10 -17.82 -13.10
C ILE A 306 -16.93 -16.56 -13.21
N THR A 307 -16.32 -15.37 -13.06
CA THR A 307 -17.04 -14.13 -12.77
C THR A 307 -17.03 -13.10 -13.90
N GLY A 308 -16.11 -13.21 -14.85
CA GLY A 308 -15.84 -12.18 -15.86
C GLY A 308 -15.09 -10.95 -15.30
N VAL A 309 -14.61 -11.00 -14.03
CA VAL A 309 -13.92 -9.90 -13.37
C VAL A 309 -12.49 -10.33 -13.04
N PRO A 310 -11.45 -9.79 -13.72
CA PRO A 310 -10.03 -10.16 -13.52
C PRO A 310 -9.42 -9.45 -12.30
N VAL A 311 -10.20 -9.22 -11.25
CA VAL A 311 -9.84 -8.42 -10.08
C VAL A 311 -10.32 -9.11 -8.82
N VAL A 312 -9.45 -9.26 -7.83
CA VAL A 312 -9.80 -9.65 -6.46
C VAL A 312 -9.47 -8.53 -5.48
N MET A 313 -10.12 -8.52 -4.31
CA MET A 313 -9.78 -7.61 -3.23
C MET A 313 -8.73 -8.23 -2.34
N ASN A 314 -7.67 -7.46 -2.03
CA ASN A 314 -6.53 -7.89 -1.21
C ASN A 314 -6.32 -6.94 -0.02
N THR A 315 -6.02 -7.53 1.13
CA THR A 315 -5.53 -6.81 2.31
C THR A 315 -4.58 -7.70 3.11
N SER A 316 -3.74 -7.08 3.94
CA SER A 316 -2.72 -7.76 4.75
C SER A 316 -3.32 -8.83 5.68
N LEU A 317 -2.61 -9.95 5.84
CA LEU A 317 -3.00 -11.04 6.73
C LEU A 317 -2.63 -10.68 8.18
N ASN A 318 -3.49 -9.89 8.84
CA ASN A 318 -3.36 -9.50 10.24
C ASN A 318 -4.70 -8.93 10.76
N ILE A 319 -4.87 -8.92 12.06
CA ILE A 319 -5.96 -8.18 12.73
C ILE A 319 -5.46 -6.86 13.30
N LYS A 320 -6.39 -6.05 13.84
CA LYS A 320 -6.05 -4.72 14.39
C LYS A 320 -5.00 -4.80 15.49
N GLY A 321 -3.95 -3.99 15.35
CA GLY A 321 -2.88 -3.88 16.35
C GLY A 321 -1.81 -4.96 16.25
N GLN A 322 -1.93 -5.90 15.30
CA GLN A 322 -0.93 -6.92 15.04
C GLN A 322 -0.13 -6.61 13.77
N PRO A 323 1.14 -7.02 13.68
CA PRO A 323 1.87 -7.04 12.42
C PRO A 323 1.25 -8.05 11.43
N ILE A 324 1.69 -8.01 10.18
CA ILE A 324 1.37 -9.06 9.21
C ILE A 324 1.94 -10.37 9.73
N VAL A 325 1.17 -11.47 9.62
CA VAL A 325 1.65 -12.79 10.05
C VAL A 325 2.92 -13.17 9.29
N GLU A 326 3.86 -13.74 10.00
CA GLU A 326 5.13 -14.16 9.43
C GLU A 326 5.16 -15.69 9.23
N THR A 327 4.72 -16.46 10.21
CA THR A 327 4.79 -17.93 10.18
C THR A 327 3.45 -18.60 9.87
N PRO A 328 3.47 -19.85 9.37
CA PRO A 328 2.25 -20.63 9.12
C PRO A 328 1.42 -20.86 10.38
N GLU A 329 2.08 -21.02 11.55
CA GLU A 329 1.42 -21.22 12.84
C GLU A 329 0.60 -19.96 13.21
N GLN A 330 1.17 -18.78 13.01
CA GLN A 330 0.45 -17.51 13.22
C GLN A 330 -0.76 -17.39 12.27
N ALA A 331 -0.63 -17.86 11.01
CA ALA A 331 -1.75 -17.87 10.07
C ALA A 331 -2.86 -18.82 10.53
N MET A 332 -2.51 -20.00 11.08
CA MET A 332 -3.45 -20.96 11.64
C MET A 332 -4.13 -20.41 12.90
N GLU A 333 -3.38 -19.74 13.78
CA GLU A 333 -3.92 -19.10 14.98
C GLU A 333 -4.92 -18.00 14.61
N LEU A 334 -4.53 -17.12 13.66
CA LEU A 334 -5.41 -16.08 13.14
C LEU A 334 -6.68 -16.68 12.53
N PHE A 335 -6.56 -17.77 11.77
CA PHE A 335 -7.72 -18.46 11.21
C PHE A 335 -8.67 -18.96 12.31
N LYS A 336 -8.14 -19.58 13.38
CA LYS A 336 -8.95 -20.06 14.52
C LYS A 336 -9.70 -18.93 15.22
N GLU A 337 -9.03 -17.81 15.43
CA GLU A 337 -9.53 -16.68 16.24
C GLU A 337 -10.43 -15.72 15.45
N SER A 338 -10.35 -15.68 14.13
CA SER A 338 -11.09 -14.73 13.30
C SER A 338 -12.29 -15.38 12.61
N ASP A 339 -13.29 -14.58 12.23
CA ASP A 339 -14.47 -15.04 11.48
C ASP A 339 -14.20 -15.04 9.96
N VAL A 340 -13.29 -15.93 9.55
CA VAL A 340 -12.92 -16.17 8.13
C VAL A 340 -13.33 -17.59 7.73
N ASP A 341 -13.52 -17.81 6.43
CA ASP A 341 -14.15 -19.04 5.93
C ASP A 341 -13.13 -20.11 5.58
N VAL A 342 -12.00 -19.75 4.96
CA VAL A 342 -11.00 -20.67 4.44
C VAL A 342 -9.60 -20.17 4.77
N LEU A 343 -8.70 -21.10 5.14
CA LEU A 343 -7.26 -20.85 5.23
C LEU A 343 -6.54 -21.67 4.17
N VAL A 344 -5.66 -21.06 3.42
CA VAL A 344 -4.71 -21.71 2.53
C VAL A 344 -3.30 -21.49 3.06
N ILE A 345 -2.56 -22.57 3.30
CA ILE A 345 -1.12 -22.53 3.63
C ILE A 345 -0.39 -23.36 2.59
N ASN A 346 0.35 -22.69 1.72
CA ASN A 346 1.09 -23.31 0.62
C ASN A 346 0.19 -24.21 -0.26
N ASP A 347 0.33 -25.54 -0.16
CA ASP A 347 -0.41 -26.51 -0.95
C ASP A 347 -1.54 -27.18 -0.18
N LYS A 348 -1.94 -26.62 0.94
CA LYS A 348 -3.04 -27.14 1.77
C LYS A 348 -4.11 -26.08 2.00
N MET A 349 -5.37 -26.52 2.04
CA MET A 349 -6.52 -25.69 2.38
C MET A 349 -7.29 -26.30 3.57
N TYR A 350 -7.88 -25.42 4.38
CA TYR A 350 -8.58 -25.73 5.62
C TYR A 350 -9.90 -24.96 5.63
N PHE A 351 -10.98 -25.63 6.00
CA PHE A 351 -12.33 -25.06 6.09
C PHE A 351 -12.81 -25.03 7.54
N LYS A 352 -13.59 -24.01 7.91
CA LYS A 352 -14.41 -23.99 9.14
C LYS A 352 -15.71 -24.72 8.96
#